data_38cb2dbed67feab607391bac2474a57e
#
_entry.id   38cb2dbed67feab607391bac2474a57e
#
_cell.length_a   1.000
_cell.length_b   1.000
_cell.length_c   1.000
_cell.angle_alpha   90.00
_cell.angle_beta   90.00
_cell.angle_gamma   90.00
#
_symmetry.space_group_name_H-M   'P 1'
#
loop_
_entity.id
_entity.type
_entity.pdbx_description
1 polymer ?
#
loop_
_entity_poly.entity_id
_entity_poly.type
_entity_poly.pdbx_seq_one_letter_code
_entity_poly.pdbx_strand_id
1 'polypeptide(L)'
;LVDESQNLTYEEIKAVTTRIGTGTKMILMGDPMQKDIRLSGLSQLSKIAKKHNLEVPVIEFGIEHIVRSDIVADLVRAYMKEEEENNG
;
A
#
# COMPACT_ATOMS: atom_id res chain seq x y z
N LEU A 1 1.80 -9.20 -9.12
CA LEU A 1 3.16 -9.03 -8.61
C LEU A 1 3.77 -7.74 -9.13
N VAL A 2 4.08 -6.82 -8.24
CA VAL A 2 4.71 -5.55 -8.58
C VAL A 2 6.09 -5.49 -7.94
N ASP A 3 7.12 -5.51 -8.77
CA ASP A 3 8.50 -5.48 -8.31
C ASP A 3 8.99 -4.04 -8.20
N GLU A 4 9.98 -3.82 -7.34
CA GLU A 4 10.57 -2.51 -7.09
C GLU A 4 9.54 -1.45 -6.66
N SER A 5 8.59 -1.89 -5.84
CA SER A 5 7.51 -1.01 -5.37
C SER A 5 8.00 0.16 -4.53
N GLN A 6 9.22 0.07 -4.00
CA GLN A 6 9.79 1.19 -3.25
C GLN A 6 10.00 2.43 -4.12
N ASN A 7 9.97 2.28 -5.45
CA ASN A 7 10.11 3.39 -6.38
C ASN A 7 8.79 4.03 -6.78
N LEU A 8 7.68 3.45 -6.34
CA LEU A 8 6.37 3.97 -6.68
C LEU A 8 5.94 5.08 -5.73
N THR A 9 5.28 6.08 -6.28
CA THR A 9 4.77 7.20 -5.49
C THR A 9 3.50 6.79 -4.74
N TYR A 10 3.05 7.66 -3.84
CA TYR A 10 1.78 7.50 -3.14
C TYR A 10 0.64 7.27 -4.14
N GLU A 11 0.54 8.12 -5.16
CA GLU A 11 -0.55 8.03 -6.14
C GLU A 11 -0.49 6.74 -6.95
N GLU A 12 0.72 6.29 -7.28
CA GLU A 12 0.88 5.04 -8.03
C GLU A 12 0.51 3.83 -7.19
N ILE A 13 0.95 3.78 -5.94
CA ILE A 13 0.59 2.68 -5.03
C ILE A 13 -0.93 2.67 -4.79
N LYS A 14 -1.51 3.83 -4.56
CA LYS A 14 -2.95 3.96 -4.39
C LYS A 14 -3.69 3.42 -5.62
N ALA A 15 -3.23 3.81 -6.81
CA ALA A 15 -3.88 3.39 -8.06
C ALA A 15 -3.84 1.88 -8.25
N VAL A 16 -2.69 1.25 -8.03
CA VAL A 16 -2.58 -0.19 -8.27
C VAL A 16 -3.30 -1.02 -7.21
N THR A 17 -3.23 -0.60 -5.94
CA THR A 17 -3.85 -1.38 -4.86
C THR A 17 -5.36 -1.26 -4.82
N THR A 18 -5.92 -0.16 -5.28
CA THR A 18 -7.37 0.03 -5.28
C THR A 18 -8.06 -0.55 -6.51
N ARG A 19 -7.29 -1.20 -7.41
CA ARG A 19 -7.83 -1.81 -8.63
C ARG A 19 -7.73 -3.33 -8.66
N ILE A 20 -7.46 -3.95 -7.52
CA ILE A 20 -7.32 -5.41 -7.45
C ILE A 20 -8.68 -6.06 -7.65
N GLY A 21 -8.73 -7.03 -8.57
CA GLY A 21 -9.97 -7.74 -8.86
C GLY A 21 -10.39 -8.70 -7.75
N THR A 22 -11.68 -8.96 -7.68
CA THR A 22 -12.26 -9.86 -6.68
C THR A 22 -11.60 -11.23 -6.73
N GLY A 23 -11.27 -11.77 -5.57
CA GLY A 23 -10.69 -13.10 -5.46
C GLY A 23 -9.19 -13.16 -5.74
N THR A 24 -8.56 -12.04 -5.99
CA THR A 24 -7.11 -12.01 -6.24
C THR A 24 -6.37 -11.31 -5.10
N LYS A 25 -5.06 -11.38 -5.16
CA LYS A 25 -4.21 -10.63 -4.24
C LYS A 25 -3.05 -10.04 -5.04
N MET A 26 -2.51 -8.94 -4.56
CA MET A 26 -1.36 -8.28 -5.18
C MET A 26 -0.19 -8.35 -4.22
N ILE A 27 0.98 -8.66 -4.73
CA ILE A 27 2.20 -8.67 -3.94
C ILE A 27 3.07 -7.51 -4.42
N LEU A 28 3.33 -6.58 -3.51
CA LEU A 28 4.18 -5.42 -3.78
C LEU A 28 5.56 -5.70 -3.20
N MET A 29 6.55 -5.77 -4.06
CA MET A 29 7.91 -6.11 -3.67
C MET A 29 8.80 -4.89 -3.75
N GLY A 30 9.55 -4.63 -2.69
CA GLY A 30 10.48 -3.52 -2.67
C GLY A 30 11.83 -3.95 -2.13
N ASP A 31 12.85 -3.16 -2.42
CA ASP A 31 14.19 -3.38 -1.88
C ASP A 31 14.48 -2.26 -0.88
N PRO A 32 14.50 -2.58 0.42
CA PRO A 32 14.69 -1.54 1.44
C PRO A 32 16.06 -0.90 1.41
N MET A 33 17.00 -1.47 0.67
CA MET A 33 18.36 -0.96 0.59
C MET A 33 18.56 0.08 -0.50
N GLN A 34 17.58 0.26 -1.41
CA GLN A 34 17.78 1.10 -2.59
C GLN A 34 17.15 2.47 -2.52
N LYS A 35 16.33 2.74 -1.51
CA LYS A 35 15.64 4.01 -1.42
C LYS A 35 15.24 4.30 0.02
N ASP A 36 14.99 5.57 0.32
CA ASP A 36 14.45 5.93 1.62
C ASP A 36 12.96 5.53 1.66
N ILE A 37 12.71 4.36 2.18
CA ILE A 37 11.38 3.76 2.22
C ILE A 37 10.38 4.63 2.99
N ARG A 38 10.85 5.43 3.94
CA ARG A 38 9.97 6.27 4.74
C ARG A 38 9.20 7.29 3.91
N LEU A 39 9.73 7.64 2.75
CA LEU A 39 9.10 8.62 1.86
C LEU A 39 8.41 7.98 0.67
N SER A 40 8.39 6.65 0.58
CA SER A 40 7.80 5.96 -0.56
C SER A 40 6.29 5.78 -0.39
N GLY A 41 5.60 5.55 -1.51
CA GLY A 41 4.19 5.23 -1.47
C GLY A 41 3.90 3.95 -0.69
N LEU A 42 4.85 3.02 -0.71
CA LEU A 42 4.72 1.75 0.01
C LEU A 42 4.72 1.98 1.53
N SER A 43 5.59 2.87 2.01
CA SER A 43 5.61 3.24 3.42
C SER A 43 4.29 3.90 3.84
N GLN A 44 3.74 4.74 2.98
CA GLN A 44 2.48 5.41 3.26
C GLN A 44 1.31 4.43 3.27
N LEU A 45 1.33 3.44 2.37
CA LEU A 45 0.33 2.37 2.39
C LEU A 45 0.36 1.64 3.73
N SER A 46 1.54 1.30 4.22
CA SER A 46 1.67 0.61 5.51
C SER A 46 1.12 1.45 6.66
N LYS A 47 1.40 2.74 6.67
CA LYS A 47 0.91 3.65 7.71
C LYS A 47 -0.62 3.76 7.67
N ILE A 48 -1.19 3.91 6.49
CA ILE A 48 -2.63 4.02 6.33
C ILE A 48 -3.32 2.72 6.75
N ALA A 49 -2.78 1.58 6.34
CA ALA A 49 -3.34 0.30 6.73
C ALA A 49 -3.33 0.12 8.24
N LYS A 50 -2.24 0.47 8.90
CA LYS A 50 -2.13 0.38 10.35
C LYS A 50 -3.13 1.29 11.05
N LYS A 51 -3.23 2.53 10.59
CA LYS A 51 -4.10 3.53 11.19
C LYS A 51 -5.58 3.12 11.11
N HIS A 52 -5.96 2.47 10.03
CA HIS A 52 -7.34 2.07 9.79
C HIS A 52 -7.60 0.60 10.08
N ASN A 53 -6.65 -0.08 10.70
CA ASN A 53 -6.76 -1.50 11.09
C ASN A 53 -7.02 -2.42 9.90
N LEU A 54 -6.39 -2.13 8.78
CA LEU A 54 -6.48 -2.96 7.59
C LEU A 54 -5.30 -3.93 7.57
N GLU A 55 -5.57 -5.16 7.19
CA GLU A 55 -4.55 -6.19 7.18
C GLU A 55 -3.80 -6.19 5.86
N VAL A 56 -2.59 -5.65 5.88
CA VAL A 56 -1.65 -5.72 4.76
C VAL A 56 -0.38 -6.38 5.30
N PRO A 57 -0.32 -7.73 5.27
CA PRO A 57 0.84 -8.44 5.82
C PRO A 57 2.13 -8.04 5.12
N VAL A 58 3.18 -7.94 5.90
CA VAL A 58 4.53 -7.63 5.42
C VAL A 58 5.40 -8.83 5.75
N ILE A 59 6.05 -9.39 4.75
CA ILE A 59 6.89 -10.57 4.93
C ILE A 59 8.30 -10.28 4.45
N GLU A 60 9.22 -11.18 4.84
CA GLU A 60 10.62 -11.11 4.47
C GLU A 60 11.27 -9.77 4.77
N PHE A 61 11.24 -9.39 6.05
CA PHE A 61 11.91 -8.20 6.56
C PHE A 61 11.40 -6.89 5.94
N GLY A 62 10.14 -6.87 5.54
CA GLY A 62 9.53 -5.66 5.01
C GLY A 62 9.68 -5.49 3.50
N ILE A 63 10.17 -6.50 2.81
CA ILE A 63 10.35 -6.46 1.36
C ILE A 63 9.03 -6.67 0.61
N GLU A 64 8.19 -7.56 1.12
CA GLU A 64 6.94 -7.90 0.44
C GLU A 64 5.72 -7.46 1.23
N HIS A 65 4.82 -6.77 0.56
CA HIS A 65 3.52 -6.38 1.11
C HIS A 65 2.44 -7.10 0.33
N ILE A 66 1.49 -7.72 1.04
CA ILE A 66 0.41 -8.47 0.41
C ILE A 66 -0.89 -7.70 0.56
N VAL A 67 -1.50 -7.32 -0.57
CA VAL A 67 -2.79 -6.63 -0.58
C VAL A 67 -3.82 -7.58 -1.18
N ARG A 68 -4.83 -7.93 -0.38
CA ARG A 68 -5.88 -8.85 -0.80
C ARG A 68 -7.11 -8.07 -1.25
N SER A 69 -7.85 -8.67 -2.19
CA SER A 69 -9.01 -7.99 -2.75
C SER A 69 -10.10 -7.71 -1.73
N ASP A 70 -10.18 -8.50 -0.66
CA ASP A 70 -11.22 -8.33 0.34
C ASP A 70 -11.08 -7.04 1.17
N ILE A 71 -9.92 -6.40 1.14
CA ILE A 71 -9.74 -5.13 1.86
C ILE A 71 -9.76 -3.91 0.93
N VAL A 72 -9.94 -4.09 -0.37
CA VAL A 72 -9.84 -2.98 -1.33
C VAL A 72 -10.85 -1.88 -1.03
N ALA A 73 -12.10 -2.24 -0.73
CA ALA A 73 -13.11 -1.24 -0.42
C ALA A 73 -12.74 -0.43 0.82
N ASP A 74 -12.22 -1.10 1.84
CA ASP A 74 -11.77 -0.42 3.05
C ASP A 74 -10.54 0.44 2.79
N LEU A 75 -9.66 -0.03 1.92
CA LEU A 75 -8.46 0.71 1.55
C LEU A 75 -8.81 1.99 0.80
N VAL A 76 -9.78 1.91 -0.12
CA VAL A 76 -10.27 3.10 -0.83
C VAL A 76 -10.78 4.13 0.17
N ARG A 77 -11.59 3.70 1.13
CA ARG A 77 -12.12 4.60 2.15
C ARG A 77 -11.01 5.19 3.01
N ALA A 78 -10.00 4.39 3.34
CA ALA A 78 -8.88 4.85 4.13
C ALA A 78 -8.08 5.94 3.40
N TYR A 79 -7.81 5.74 2.12
CA TYR A 79 -7.13 6.74 1.31
C TYR A 79 -7.94 8.03 1.22
N MET A 80 -9.24 7.91 1.00
CA MET A 80 -10.12 9.08 0.93
C MET A 80 -10.10 9.86 2.23
N LYS A 81 -10.16 9.17 3.35
CA LYS A 81 -10.15 9.81 4.65
C LYS A 81 -8.83 10.54 4.91
N GLU A 82 -7.71 9.92 4.54
CA GLU A 82 -6.40 10.54 4.68
C GLU A 82 -6.30 11.81 3.85
N GLU A 83 -6.84 11.78 2.63
CA GLU A 83 -6.80 12.93 1.75
C GLU A 83 -7.70 14.06 2.24
N GLU A 84 -8.84 13.73 2.83
CA GLU A 84 -9.71 14.71 3.48
C GLU A 84 -8.99 15.42 4.63
N GLU A 85 -8.34 14.65 5.49
CA GLU A 85 -7.63 15.19 6.64
C GLU A 85 -6.48 16.09 6.23
N ASN A 86 -5.80 15.74 5.14
CA ASN A 86 -4.65 16.50 4.67
C ASN A 86 -5.05 17.76 3.91
N ASN A 87 -6.26 17.78 3.35
CA ASN A 87 -6.74 18.93 2.58
C ASN A 87 -7.68 19.83 3.38
N GLY A 88 -8.11 19.35 4.49
CA GLY A 88 -9.02 20.06 5.34
C GLY A 88 -8.34 20.92 6.38
#